data_b7d5f35c8dd0426411cb8ae6371992d4
#
_entry.id   b7d5f35c8dd0426411cb8ae6371992d4
#
_cell.length_a   1.000
_cell.length_b   1.000
_cell.length_c   1.000
_cell.angle_alpha   90.00
_cell.angle_beta   90.00
_cell.angle_gamma   90.00
#
_symmetry.space_group_name_H-M   'P 1'
#
loop_
_entity.id
_entity.type
_entity.pdbx_description
1 polymer ?
#
loop_
_entity_poly.entity_id
_entity_poly.type
_entity_poly.pdbx_seq_one_letter_code
_entity_poly.pdbx_strand_id
1 'polypeptide(L)'
;MCLIVFITIFLLCNKEKELSIDNMSLREKIGQMLMVYYNIDEVDEDLIKSLEENKPGGFILTGANLISYDRTRKFISDLYKYGGKNMIVAVDQEGGSVQRLYDIKDKKATFIPNAYEIGKLNDKSVSYKIGNIIGTEVSSIGANAVFSPVLDIGDYKTSAMGKRMISDDKDIVISNASEIYKGIIDNDVISIVKHFPGIGDTVDDTHDSKVSIVNKTYEELYNTDLQPFIKLINEGVEVIMVGHSSYPKITNDNLPASLSSIIVNDILRNELKFDGVVMIDAVNMGTISNNYSEKDIYVKAINAGVNMFIMPNGSKRVIDLIEKAVKSGEIDEKMIDDSAKRIVDLRNKISNKNKFNNNFGLSINKKFICEKFHDYCIYNE
;
A
#
# COMPACT_ATOMS: atom_id res chain seq x y z
N MET A 1 -39.67 -31.42 -4.50
CA MET A 1 -39.23 -30.87 -3.20
C MET A 1 -37.80 -31.25 -2.81
N CYS A 2 -37.33 -32.47 -3.04
CA CYS A 2 -35.92 -32.87 -2.71
C CYS A 2 -34.81 -32.17 -3.50
N LEU A 3 -35.04 -31.76 -4.75
CA LEU A 3 -33.99 -31.15 -5.58
C LEU A 3 -33.65 -29.72 -5.13
N ILE A 4 -34.66 -28.96 -4.63
CA ILE A 4 -34.45 -27.58 -4.16
C ILE A 4 -33.69 -27.57 -2.82
N VAL A 5 -33.92 -28.55 -1.95
CA VAL A 5 -33.21 -28.71 -0.69
C VAL A 5 -31.73 -29.05 -0.91
N PHE A 6 -31.40 -29.88 -1.90
CA PHE A 6 -30.03 -30.24 -2.25
C PHE A 6 -29.25 -29.03 -2.82
N ILE A 7 -29.88 -28.20 -3.65
CA ILE A 7 -29.27 -26.98 -4.20
C ILE A 7 -29.05 -25.97 -3.10
N THR A 8 -29.97 -25.82 -2.15
CA THR A 8 -29.82 -24.89 -1.01
C THR A 8 -28.72 -25.35 -0.05
N ILE A 9 -28.61 -26.65 0.22
CA ILE A 9 -27.52 -27.21 1.03
C ILE A 9 -26.18 -27.11 0.33
N PHE A 10 -26.12 -27.32 -1.01
CA PHE A 10 -24.89 -27.15 -1.78
C PHE A 10 -24.42 -25.69 -1.86
N LEU A 11 -25.34 -24.72 -1.90
CA LEU A 11 -25.06 -23.30 -1.85
C LEU A 11 -24.65 -22.83 -0.44
N LEU A 12 -25.15 -23.48 0.63
CA LEU A 12 -24.77 -23.19 2.02
C LEU A 12 -23.43 -23.83 2.41
N CYS A 13 -23.01 -24.94 1.77
CA CYS A 13 -21.74 -25.60 2.02
C CYS A 13 -20.54 -24.94 1.33
N ASN A 14 -20.75 -24.02 0.35
CA ASN A 14 -19.70 -23.35 -0.40
C ASN A 14 -19.45 -21.87 0.03
N LYS A 15 -20.01 -21.41 1.14
CA LYS A 15 -19.49 -20.17 1.72
C LYS A 15 -18.10 -20.48 2.29
N GLU A 16 -17.07 -20.01 1.60
CA GLU A 16 -15.71 -20.01 2.16
C GLU A 16 -15.77 -19.37 3.55
N LYS A 17 -15.19 -20.04 4.54
CA LYS A 17 -15.20 -19.57 5.91
C LYS A 17 -14.39 -18.26 5.95
N GLU A 18 -15.04 -17.17 6.32
CA GLU A 18 -14.37 -15.88 6.52
C GLU A 18 -13.23 -16.04 7.53
N LEU A 19 -12.14 -15.31 7.31
CA LEU A 19 -11.06 -15.24 8.28
C LEU A 19 -11.58 -14.56 9.54
N SER A 20 -11.23 -15.12 10.72
CA SER A 20 -11.54 -14.51 12.01
C SER A 20 -10.32 -14.56 12.90
N ILE A 21 -10.05 -13.49 13.62
CA ILE A 21 -8.98 -13.41 14.60
C ILE A 21 -9.23 -14.27 15.83
N ASP A 22 -10.48 -14.67 16.10
CA ASP A 22 -10.86 -15.41 17.30
C ASP A 22 -10.16 -16.77 17.41
N ASN A 23 -9.78 -17.36 16.27
CA ASN A 23 -9.10 -18.65 16.21
C ASN A 23 -7.59 -18.51 15.96
N MET A 24 -7.04 -17.27 15.96
CA MET A 24 -5.63 -17.01 15.73
C MET A 24 -4.88 -16.93 17.05
N SER A 25 -3.74 -17.62 17.12
CA SER A 25 -2.75 -17.39 18.17
C SER A 25 -2.17 -15.97 18.07
N LEU A 26 -1.58 -15.48 19.17
CA LEU A 26 -0.85 -14.20 19.18
C LEU A 26 0.15 -14.12 18.02
N ARG A 27 0.90 -15.19 17.74
CA ARG A 27 1.87 -15.25 16.65
C ARG A 27 1.22 -15.08 15.27
N GLU A 28 0.08 -15.74 15.04
CA GLU A 28 -0.64 -15.60 13.78
C GLU A 28 -1.22 -14.19 13.62
N LYS A 29 -1.75 -13.59 14.69
CA LYS A 29 -2.20 -12.18 14.68
C LYS A 29 -1.06 -11.22 14.34
N ILE A 30 0.13 -11.39 14.94
CA ILE A 30 1.33 -10.62 14.59
C ILE A 30 1.72 -10.88 13.13
N GLY A 31 1.63 -12.11 12.66
CA GLY A 31 1.87 -12.46 11.26
C GLY A 31 1.00 -11.65 10.30
N GLN A 32 -0.30 -11.47 10.62
CA GLN A 32 -1.20 -10.63 9.80
C GLN A 32 -0.68 -9.20 9.62
N MET A 33 0.06 -8.67 10.59
CA MET A 33 0.61 -7.31 10.56
C MET A 33 1.82 -7.16 9.62
N LEU A 34 2.30 -8.24 8.99
CA LEU A 34 3.48 -8.23 8.13
C LEU A 34 3.11 -8.32 6.65
N MET A 35 3.61 -7.38 5.84
CA MET A 35 3.66 -7.47 4.39
C MET A 35 5.09 -7.84 3.98
N VAL A 36 5.30 -9.11 3.71
CA VAL A 36 6.63 -9.68 3.46
C VAL A 36 7.08 -9.50 2.01
N TYR A 37 8.36 -9.67 1.77
CA TYR A 37 8.94 -9.71 0.43
C TYR A 37 10.01 -10.81 0.34
N TYR A 38 10.23 -11.32 -0.86
CA TYR A 38 11.30 -12.24 -1.18
C TYR A 38 11.82 -11.91 -2.58
N ASN A 39 13.14 -11.75 -2.72
CA ASN A 39 13.76 -11.41 -4.02
C ASN A 39 14.01 -12.67 -4.86
N ILE A 40 12.95 -13.39 -5.19
CA ILE A 40 12.91 -14.62 -5.98
C ILE A 40 11.83 -14.54 -7.04
N ASP A 41 11.92 -15.32 -8.08
CA ASP A 41 10.97 -15.34 -9.21
C ASP A 41 10.10 -16.60 -9.28
N GLU A 42 10.32 -17.55 -8.38
CA GLU A 42 9.50 -18.74 -8.16
C GLU A 42 9.31 -18.96 -6.65
N VAL A 43 8.15 -19.47 -6.26
CA VAL A 43 7.87 -19.79 -4.85
C VAL A 43 8.60 -21.07 -4.49
N ASP A 44 9.62 -20.95 -3.65
CA ASP A 44 10.47 -22.04 -3.16
C ASP A 44 10.00 -22.60 -1.80
N GLU A 45 10.67 -23.63 -1.31
CA GLU A 45 10.34 -24.28 -0.04
C GLU A 45 10.48 -23.33 1.16
N ASP A 46 11.44 -22.40 1.13
CA ASP A 46 11.66 -21.45 2.22
C ASP A 46 10.52 -20.44 2.31
N LEU A 47 10.05 -19.93 1.15
CA LEU A 47 8.89 -19.05 1.10
C LEU A 47 7.60 -19.80 1.49
N ILE A 48 7.38 -21.03 0.99
CA ILE A 48 6.23 -21.86 1.38
C ILE A 48 6.19 -22.01 2.90
N LYS A 49 7.29 -22.43 3.51
CA LYS A 49 7.41 -22.57 4.95
C LYS A 49 7.12 -21.27 5.69
N SER A 50 7.66 -20.15 5.20
CA SER A 50 7.40 -18.84 5.78
C SER A 50 5.92 -18.44 5.71
N LEU A 51 5.25 -18.70 4.59
CA LEU A 51 3.82 -18.42 4.42
C LEU A 51 2.95 -19.27 5.35
N GLU A 52 3.27 -20.56 5.47
CA GLU A 52 2.49 -21.51 6.29
C GLU A 52 2.71 -21.33 7.80
N GLU A 53 3.94 -21.06 8.25
CA GLU A 53 4.27 -20.93 9.66
C GLU A 53 3.98 -19.53 10.22
N ASN A 54 4.26 -18.47 9.45
CA ASN A 54 4.18 -17.07 9.91
C ASN A 54 2.89 -16.38 9.55
N LYS A 55 2.07 -16.93 8.64
CA LYS A 55 0.76 -16.40 8.23
C LYS A 55 0.75 -14.90 7.91
N PRO A 56 1.67 -14.37 7.05
CA PRO A 56 1.72 -12.93 6.76
C PRO A 56 0.41 -12.44 6.15
N GLY A 57 0.01 -11.19 6.52
CA GLY A 57 -1.19 -10.55 5.98
C GLY A 57 -1.04 -10.13 4.53
N GLY A 58 0.19 -9.89 4.06
CA GLY A 58 0.44 -9.48 2.70
C GLY A 58 1.84 -9.82 2.17
N PHE A 59 1.98 -9.61 0.86
CA PHE A 59 3.23 -9.73 0.10
C PHE A 59 3.38 -8.50 -0.79
N ILE A 60 4.56 -7.87 -0.78
CA ILE A 60 4.91 -6.81 -1.74
C ILE A 60 5.78 -7.40 -2.86
N LEU A 61 5.35 -7.16 -4.10
CA LEU A 61 6.10 -7.57 -5.28
C LEU A 61 7.27 -6.60 -5.54
N THR A 62 8.45 -7.16 -5.70
CA THR A 62 9.67 -6.43 -6.09
C THR A 62 10.01 -6.71 -7.55
N GLY A 63 10.99 -6.01 -8.12
CA GLY A 63 11.46 -6.28 -9.48
C GLY A 63 11.92 -7.73 -9.69
N ALA A 64 12.39 -8.41 -8.64
CA ALA A 64 12.80 -9.80 -8.72
C ALA A 64 11.63 -10.77 -9.02
N ASN A 65 10.41 -10.43 -8.62
CA ASN A 65 9.21 -11.24 -8.85
C ASN A 65 8.57 -10.97 -10.23
N LEU A 66 8.96 -9.88 -10.90
CA LEU A 66 8.31 -9.34 -12.10
C LEU A 66 9.14 -9.64 -13.36
N ILE A 67 9.25 -10.91 -13.74
CA ILE A 67 10.13 -11.36 -14.84
C ILE A 67 9.41 -11.36 -16.20
N SER A 68 8.26 -12.01 -16.28
CA SER A 68 7.34 -11.97 -17.41
C SER A 68 5.91 -12.07 -16.88
N TYR A 69 4.93 -11.67 -17.66
CA TYR A 69 3.52 -11.72 -17.22
C TYR A 69 3.11 -13.11 -16.73
N ASP A 70 3.43 -14.15 -17.50
CA ASP A 70 3.03 -15.52 -17.16
C ASP A 70 3.74 -16.04 -15.89
N ARG A 71 5.05 -15.76 -15.74
CA ARG A 71 5.78 -16.14 -14.53
C ARG A 71 5.29 -15.38 -13.29
N THR A 72 5.06 -14.07 -13.42
CA THR A 72 4.50 -13.25 -12.35
C THR A 72 3.13 -13.74 -11.91
N ARG A 73 2.24 -14.06 -12.86
CA ARG A 73 0.92 -14.63 -12.56
C ARG A 73 1.01 -15.98 -11.85
N LYS A 74 1.92 -16.85 -12.31
CA LYS A 74 2.18 -18.12 -11.64
C LYS A 74 2.67 -17.90 -10.22
N PHE A 75 3.66 -17.01 -10.01
CA PHE A 75 4.18 -16.65 -8.71
C PHE A 75 3.07 -16.17 -7.75
N ILE A 76 2.23 -15.25 -8.20
CA ILE A 76 1.09 -14.74 -7.41
C ILE A 76 0.06 -15.84 -7.13
N SER A 77 -0.22 -16.72 -8.10
CA SER A 77 -1.10 -17.88 -7.90
C SER A 77 -0.56 -18.81 -6.81
N ASP A 78 0.74 -19.04 -6.80
CA ASP A 78 1.40 -19.86 -5.78
C ASP A 78 1.41 -19.14 -4.41
N LEU A 79 1.57 -17.81 -4.35
CA LEU A 79 1.39 -17.04 -3.12
C LEU A 79 -0.01 -17.25 -2.52
N TYR A 80 -1.06 -17.18 -3.32
CA TYR A 80 -2.43 -17.45 -2.86
C TYR A 80 -2.66 -18.89 -2.43
N LYS A 81 -2.00 -19.84 -3.08
CA LYS A 81 -2.09 -21.25 -2.72
C LYS A 81 -1.55 -21.53 -1.32
N TYR A 82 -0.42 -20.93 -0.95
CA TYR A 82 0.27 -21.20 0.32
C TYR A 82 0.00 -20.14 1.41
N GLY A 83 -0.18 -18.87 1.04
CA GLY A 83 -0.45 -17.76 1.96
C GLY A 83 -1.94 -17.47 2.19
N GLY A 84 -2.81 -18.15 1.41
CA GLY A 84 -4.26 -17.98 1.47
C GLY A 84 -4.81 -17.03 0.40
N LYS A 85 -5.98 -17.36 -0.15
CA LYS A 85 -6.62 -16.66 -1.27
C LYS A 85 -6.89 -15.17 -1.03
N ASN A 86 -6.95 -14.77 0.22
CA ASN A 86 -7.26 -13.40 0.65
C ASN A 86 -5.99 -12.64 1.05
N MET A 87 -4.79 -13.14 0.76
CA MET A 87 -3.55 -12.42 1.03
C MET A 87 -3.55 -11.09 0.26
N ILE A 88 -3.10 -10.00 0.89
CA ILE A 88 -2.88 -8.74 0.19
C ILE A 88 -1.59 -8.88 -0.63
N VAL A 89 -1.69 -8.80 -1.96
CA VAL A 89 -0.53 -8.80 -2.87
C VAL A 89 -0.45 -7.44 -3.53
N ALA A 90 0.57 -6.67 -3.14
CA ALA A 90 0.72 -5.27 -3.51
C ALA A 90 1.92 -5.03 -4.44
N VAL A 91 1.83 -3.97 -5.25
CA VAL A 91 2.91 -3.53 -6.14
C VAL A 91 2.98 -2.01 -6.22
N ASP A 92 4.19 -1.45 -6.42
CA ASP A 92 4.36 -0.04 -6.76
C ASP A 92 4.04 0.19 -8.24
N GLN A 93 2.99 0.96 -8.50
CA GLN A 93 2.57 1.35 -9.85
C GLN A 93 1.97 2.75 -9.81
N GLU A 94 2.85 3.76 -9.70
CA GLU A 94 2.46 5.18 -9.66
C GLU A 94 2.39 5.81 -11.06
N GLY A 95 3.26 5.35 -11.94
CA GLY A 95 3.64 5.97 -13.22
C GLY A 95 5.03 6.61 -13.16
N GLY A 96 5.50 7.14 -14.27
CA GLY A 96 6.82 7.76 -14.38
C GLY A 96 7.97 6.83 -13.98
N SER A 97 8.74 7.25 -12.99
CA SER A 97 9.89 6.48 -12.49
C SER A 97 9.52 5.30 -11.58
N VAL A 98 8.27 5.23 -11.10
CA VAL A 98 7.79 4.20 -10.18
C VAL A 98 6.63 3.44 -10.82
N GLN A 99 6.97 2.47 -11.68
CA GLN A 99 5.98 1.63 -12.38
C GLN A 99 6.55 0.24 -12.68
N ARG A 100 6.45 -0.64 -11.67
CA ARG A 100 7.07 -1.98 -11.71
C ARG A 100 6.53 -2.87 -12.83
N LEU A 101 5.26 -2.72 -13.20
CA LEU A 101 4.67 -3.55 -14.26
C LEU A 101 5.26 -3.24 -15.63
N TYR A 102 5.65 -1.98 -15.89
CA TYR A 102 6.30 -1.62 -17.15
C TYR A 102 7.72 -2.21 -17.26
N ASP A 103 8.39 -2.50 -16.13
CA ASP A 103 9.72 -3.09 -16.10
C ASP A 103 9.73 -4.59 -16.44
N ILE A 104 8.56 -5.23 -16.47
CA ILE A 104 8.42 -6.63 -16.90
C ILE A 104 8.94 -6.80 -18.33
N LYS A 105 9.80 -7.80 -18.56
CA LYS A 105 10.58 -7.97 -19.80
C LYS A 105 9.75 -8.05 -21.07
N ASP A 106 8.55 -8.63 -21.01
CA ASP A 106 7.68 -8.77 -22.18
C ASP A 106 6.86 -7.49 -22.51
N LYS A 107 7.10 -6.39 -21.77
CA LYS A 107 6.57 -5.05 -22.06
C LYS A 107 5.07 -4.99 -22.35
N LYS A 108 4.29 -5.82 -21.68
CA LYS A 108 2.84 -5.84 -21.88
C LYS A 108 2.10 -4.70 -21.18
N ALA A 109 2.67 -4.11 -20.10
CA ALA A 109 2.04 -3.00 -19.41
C ALA A 109 2.16 -1.68 -20.17
N THR A 110 1.24 -0.77 -19.89
CA THR A 110 1.24 0.60 -20.41
C THR A 110 2.27 1.44 -19.67
N PHE A 111 3.09 2.22 -20.40
CA PHE A 111 3.90 3.25 -19.76
C PHE A 111 3.01 4.42 -19.37
N ILE A 112 2.84 4.62 -18.07
CA ILE A 112 2.02 5.70 -17.51
C ILE A 112 2.92 6.93 -17.29
N PRO A 113 2.51 8.14 -17.70
CA PRO A 113 3.24 9.38 -17.41
C PRO A 113 3.45 9.58 -15.91
N ASN A 114 4.45 10.38 -15.55
CA ASN A 114 4.59 10.77 -14.14
C ASN A 114 3.40 11.62 -13.66
N ALA A 115 3.16 11.59 -12.36
CA ALA A 115 1.98 12.24 -11.76
C ALA A 115 1.93 13.75 -12.03
N TYR A 116 3.08 14.42 -12.11
CA TYR A 116 3.17 15.85 -12.42
C TYR A 116 2.58 16.19 -13.81
N GLU A 117 2.87 15.37 -14.83
CA GLU A 117 2.32 15.61 -16.17
C GLU A 117 0.79 15.36 -16.20
N ILE A 118 0.29 14.43 -15.39
CA ILE A 118 -1.15 14.21 -15.22
C ILE A 118 -1.79 15.44 -14.56
N GLY A 119 -1.16 15.95 -13.49
CA GLY A 119 -1.60 17.16 -12.78
C GLY A 119 -1.64 18.41 -13.67
N LYS A 120 -0.68 18.56 -14.57
CA LYS A 120 -0.65 19.68 -15.54
C LYS A 120 -1.85 19.71 -16.48
N LEU A 121 -2.35 18.55 -16.89
CA LEU A 121 -3.58 18.49 -17.68
C LEU A 121 -4.79 18.88 -16.86
N ASN A 122 -4.80 18.58 -15.58
CA ASN A 122 -5.88 18.79 -14.62
C ASN A 122 -7.27 18.40 -15.20
N ASP A 123 -7.29 17.26 -15.90
CA ASP A 123 -8.50 16.69 -16.51
C ASP A 123 -8.93 15.46 -15.72
N LYS A 124 -10.06 15.58 -15.03
CA LYS A 124 -10.63 14.51 -14.19
C LYS A 124 -10.86 13.20 -14.95
N SER A 125 -11.31 13.30 -16.21
CA SER A 125 -11.58 12.12 -17.02
C SER A 125 -10.29 11.38 -17.38
N VAL A 126 -9.21 12.11 -17.62
CA VAL A 126 -7.86 11.56 -17.84
C VAL A 126 -7.35 10.90 -16.57
N SER A 127 -7.47 11.58 -15.42
CA SER A 127 -7.02 11.06 -14.12
C SER A 127 -7.76 9.77 -13.74
N TYR A 128 -9.10 9.74 -13.91
CA TYR A 128 -9.88 8.52 -13.73
C TYR A 128 -9.40 7.38 -14.65
N LYS A 129 -9.18 7.69 -15.95
CA LYS A 129 -8.71 6.67 -16.91
C LYS A 129 -7.31 6.16 -16.56
N ILE A 130 -6.41 7.01 -16.06
CA ILE A 130 -5.10 6.58 -15.54
C ILE A 130 -5.28 5.59 -14.36
N GLY A 131 -6.10 5.94 -13.38
CA GLY A 131 -6.42 5.03 -12.27
C GLY A 131 -7.03 3.71 -12.75
N ASN A 132 -7.92 3.75 -13.72
CA ASN A 132 -8.51 2.56 -14.32
C ASN A 132 -7.48 1.68 -15.06
N ILE A 133 -6.51 2.29 -15.74
CA ILE A 133 -5.38 1.56 -16.37
C ILE A 133 -4.56 0.86 -15.28
N ILE A 134 -4.17 1.60 -14.22
CA ILE A 134 -3.41 1.04 -13.09
C ILE A 134 -4.16 -0.16 -12.49
N GLY A 135 -5.42 0.04 -12.11
CA GLY A 135 -6.23 -1.02 -11.49
C GLY A 135 -6.40 -2.24 -12.40
N THR A 136 -6.70 -2.03 -13.69
CA THR A 136 -6.84 -3.10 -14.67
C THR A 136 -5.54 -3.91 -14.83
N GLU A 137 -4.39 -3.23 -14.94
CA GLU A 137 -3.11 -3.90 -15.16
C GLU A 137 -2.62 -4.61 -13.90
N VAL A 138 -2.81 -4.03 -12.71
CA VAL A 138 -2.51 -4.68 -11.42
C VAL A 138 -3.36 -5.93 -11.24
N SER A 139 -4.67 -5.85 -11.45
CA SER A 139 -5.55 -7.02 -11.36
C SER A 139 -5.24 -8.08 -12.42
N SER A 140 -4.74 -7.69 -13.59
CA SER A 140 -4.40 -8.62 -14.68
C SER A 140 -3.28 -9.58 -14.32
N ILE A 141 -2.33 -9.19 -13.50
CA ILE A 141 -1.28 -10.09 -12.99
C ILE A 141 -1.73 -10.90 -11.78
N GLY A 142 -2.92 -10.62 -11.23
CA GLY A 142 -3.47 -11.25 -10.04
C GLY A 142 -3.13 -10.54 -8.73
N ALA A 143 -2.42 -9.41 -8.75
CA ALA A 143 -2.26 -8.56 -7.59
C ALA A 143 -3.58 -7.85 -7.25
N ASN A 144 -3.78 -7.51 -5.98
CA ASN A 144 -5.04 -6.95 -5.47
C ASN A 144 -4.85 -5.65 -4.69
N ALA A 145 -3.63 -5.11 -4.65
CA ALA A 145 -3.33 -3.84 -4.00
C ALA A 145 -2.25 -3.07 -4.77
N VAL A 146 -2.29 -1.74 -4.70
CA VAL A 146 -1.32 -0.87 -5.36
C VAL A 146 -0.99 0.33 -4.46
N PHE A 147 0.31 0.71 -4.41
CA PHE A 147 0.77 1.90 -3.70
C PHE A 147 0.61 3.15 -4.58
N SER A 148 -0.63 3.59 -4.73
CA SER A 148 -1.06 4.74 -5.56
C SER A 148 -2.47 5.18 -5.12
N PRO A 149 -2.82 6.46 -5.27
CA PRO A 149 -2.02 7.59 -5.71
C PRO A 149 -1.10 8.16 -4.62
N VAL A 150 -0.09 8.94 -5.07
CA VAL A 150 0.72 9.81 -4.22
C VAL A 150 -0.05 11.10 -3.95
N LEU A 151 -0.18 11.48 -2.67
CA LEU A 151 -0.95 12.65 -2.21
C LEU A 151 -0.05 13.81 -1.75
N ASP A 152 1.27 13.63 -1.84
CA ASP A 152 2.24 14.63 -1.42
C ASP A 152 2.12 15.90 -2.27
N ILE A 153 2.23 17.06 -1.62
CA ILE A 153 2.14 18.40 -2.22
C ILE A 153 3.50 19.09 -2.12
N GLY A 154 4.04 19.59 -3.22
CA GLY A 154 5.31 20.31 -3.21
C GLY A 154 5.82 20.67 -4.58
N ASP A 155 6.85 21.53 -4.64
CA ASP A 155 7.51 21.88 -5.88
C ASP A 155 8.42 20.72 -6.34
N TYR A 156 8.09 20.14 -7.48
CA TYR A 156 8.85 19.01 -8.05
C TYR A 156 10.31 19.30 -8.34
N LYS A 157 10.72 20.59 -8.40
CA LYS A 157 12.11 21.00 -8.67
C LYS A 157 12.98 20.97 -7.43
N THR A 158 12.40 21.16 -6.27
CA THR A 158 13.11 21.28 -4.99
C THR A 158 12.88 20.07 -4.08
N SER A 159 11.80 19.36 -4.26
CA SER A 159 11.45 18.19 -3.47
C SER A 159 12.19 16.93 -3.92
N ALA A 160 12.59 16.10 -2.97
CA ALA A 160 13.09 14.75 -3.22
C ALA A 160 12.05 13.84 -3.91
N MET A 161 10.75 14.13 -3.74
CA MET A 161 9.65 13.42 -4.42
C MET A 161 9.61 13.70 -5.92
N GLY A 162 10.10 14.84 -6.37
CA GLY A 162 10.17 15.19 -7.78
C GLY A 162 8.82 15.07 -8.49
N LYS A 163 8.83 14.56 -9.71
CA LYS A 163 7.63 14.42 -10.55
C LYS A 163 6.69 13.27 -10.14
N ARG A 164 6.94 12.59 -9.01
CA ARG A 164 6.00 11.67 -8.40
C ARG A 164 4.80 12.41 -7.78
N MET A 165 4.95 13.71 -7.46
CA MET A 165 3.84 14.56 -6.98
C MET A 165 2.99 15.04 -8.16
N ILE A 166 1.68 15.15 -7.92
CA ILE A 166 0.71 15.61 -8.91
C ILE A 166 0.88 17.13 -9.15
N SER A 167 1.03 17.91 -8.06
CA SER A 167 1.15 19.38 -8.12
C SER A 167 1.68 19.93 -6.78
N ASP A 168 2.08 21.18 -6.78
CA ASP A 168 2.26 22.05 -5.60
C ASP A 168 0.96 22.74 -5.16
N ASP A 169 -0.11 22.61 -5.94
CA ASP A 169 -1.45 23.09 -5.61
C ASP A 169 -2.33 21.96 -5.06
N LYS A 170 -2.79 22.12 -3.82
CA LYS A 170 -3.63 21.13 -3.12
C LYS A 170 -4.92 20.79 -3.86
N ASP A 171 -5.56 21.78 -4.51
CA ASP A 171 -6.84 21.57 -5.17
C ASP A 171 -6.67 20.76 -6.46
N ILE A 172 -5.53 20.93 -7.15
CA ILE A 172 -5.13 20.09 -8.28
C ILE A 172 -4.83 18.67 -7.78
N VAL A 173 -4.09 18.51 -6.66
CA VAL A 173 -3.81 17.19 -6.07
C VAL A 173 -5.12 16.49 -5.68
N ILE A 174 -6.00 17.16 -4.93
CA ILE A 174 -7.31 16.63 -4.53
C ILE A 174 -8.12 16.17 -5.74
N SER A 175 -8.25 17.05 -6.74
CA SER A 175 -9.05 16.79 -7.93
C SER A 175 -8.59 15.55 -8.69
N ASN A 176 -7.28 15.45 -8.95
CA ASN A 176 -6.73 14.37 -9.77
C ASN A 176 -6.55 13.07 -8.97
N ALA A 177 -6.06 13.15 -7.71
CA ALA A 177 -5.87 11.97 -6.88
C ALA A 177 -7.18 11.24 -6.56
N SER A 178 -8.29 11.99 -6.31
CA SER A 178 -9.61 11.38 -6.11
C SER A 178 -10.06 10.57 -7.33
N GLU A 179 -9.84 11.07 -8.53
CA GLU A 179 -10.23 10.36 -9.75
C GLU A 179 -9.31 9.16 -10.05
N ILE A 180 -7.99 9.28 -9.79
CA ILE A 180 -7.07 8.13 -9.88
C ILE A 180 -7.49 7.05 -8.88
N TYR A 181 -7.78 7.42 -7.62
CA TYR A 181 -8.28 6.51 -6.60
C TYR A 181 -9.54 5.76 -7.06
N LYS A 182 -10.56 6.47 -7.56
CA LYS A 182 -11.80 5.86 -8.08
C LYS A 182 -11.52 4.89 -9.22
N GLY A 183 -10.69 5.29 -10.19
CA GLY A 183 -10.34 4.42 -11.30
C GLY A 183 -9.63 3.12 -10.86
N ILE A 184 -8.82 3.16 -9.79
CA ILE A 184 -8.16 1.98 -9.22
C ILE A 184 -9.19 1.06 -8.56
N ILE A 185 -10.02 1.58 -7.66
CA ILE A 185 -10.95 0.76 -6.87
C ILE A 185 -12.09 0.15 -7.70
N ASP A 186 -12.47 0.78 -8.82
CA ASP A 186 -13.44 0.22 -9.77
C ASP A 186 -12.96 -1.09 -10.43
N ASN A 187 -11.68 -1.44 -10.27
CA ASN A 187 -11.11 -2.72 -10.72
C ASN A 187 -10.90 -3.72 -9.56
N ASP A 188 -11.58 -3.52 -8.43
CA ASP A 188 -11.45 -4.37 -7.23
C ASP A 188 -10.01 -4.45 -6.69
N VAL A 189 -9.22 -3.37 -6.86
CA VAL A 189 -7.85 -3.24 -6.38
C VAL A 189 -7.84 -2.27 -5.20
N ILE A 190 -7.22 -2.66 -4.09
CA ILE A 190 -7.01 -1.80 -2.92
C ILE A 190 -6.02 -0.70 -3.32
N SER A 191 -6.45 0.55 -3.17
CA SER A 191 -5.61 1.72 -3.35
C SER A 191 -4.99 2.11 -2.01
N ILE A 192 -3.65 2.05 -1.92
CA ILE A 192 -2.88 2.45 -0.74
C ILE A 192 -2.33 3.84 -1.00
N VAL A 193 -2.92 4.85 -0.37
CA VAL A 193 -2.54 6.25 -0.59
C VAL A 193 -1.39 6.66 0.32
N LYS A 194 -0.50 7.55 -0.16
CA LYS A 194 0.78 7.86 0.48
C LYS A 194 1.30 9.26 0.15
N HIS A 195 2.18 9.84 0.99
CA HIS A 195 2.75 9.37 2.24
C HIS A 195 2.27 10.26 3.38
N PHE A 196 1.35 9.77 4.22
CA PHE A 196 0.80 10.57 5.33
C PHE A 196 1.92 10.99 6.30
N PRO A 197 1.89 12.22 6.85
CA PRO A 197 0.91 13.29 6.64
C PRO A 197 1.26 14.27 5.49
N GLY A 198 2.23 13.96 4.62
CA GLY A 198 2.68 14.75 3.47
C GLY A 198 4.18 15.05 3.55
N ILE A 199 4.96 14.53 2.60
CA ILE A 199 6.43 14.66 2.55
C ILE A 199 6.90 15.50 1.36
N GLY A 200 5.98 16.19 0.69
CA GLY A 200 6.28 16.91 -0.56
C GLY A 200 7.28 18.05 -0.44
N ASP A 201 7.45 18.64 0.74
CA ASP A 201 8.42 19.72 0.98
C ASP A 201 9.81 19.23 1.42
N THR A 202 10.05 17.91 1.46
CA THR A 202 11.35 17.38 1.87
C THR A 202 12.38 17.50 0.76
N VAL A 203 13.57 17.95 1.11
CA VAL A 203 14.73 18.02 0.22
C VAL A 203 15.56 16.73 0.29
N ASP A 204 15.63 16.13 1.48
CA ASP A 204 16.35 14.87 1.73
C ASP A 204 15.47 13.67 1.39
N ASP A 205 16.04 12.71 0.66
CA ASP A 205 15.37 11.44 0.34
C ASP A 205 15.29 10.56 1.60
N THR A 206 14.10 10.03 1.90
CA THR A 206 13.88 9.12 3.02
C THR A 206 14.57 7.76 2.86
N HIS A 207 15.08 7.44 1.68
CA HIS A 207 15.95 6.27 1.47
C HIS A 207 17.37 6.49 2.03
N ASP A 208 17.80 7.74 2.21
CA ASP A 208 19.07 8.08 2.81
C ASP A 208 19.05 7.86 4.33
N SER A 209 20.22 7.85 4.94
CA SER A 209 20.38 7.67 6.39
C SER A 209 19.95 8.87 7.23
N LYS A 210 19.71 10.02 6.61
CA LYS A 210 19.27 11.25 7.30
C LYS A 210 17.78 11.23 7.55
N VAL A 211 17.38 11.74 8.70
CA VAL A 211 15.97 11.99 9.00
C VAL A 211 15.49 13.17 8.18
N SER A 212 14.58 12.90 7.27
CA SER A 212 13.91 13.94 6.48
C SER A 212 12.98 14.76 7.39
N ILE A 213 13.03 16.09 7.31
CA ILE A 213 12.31 17.00 8.21
C ILE A 213 11.33 17.85 7.41
N VAL A 214 10.05 17.81 7.80
CA VAL A 214 9.02 18.73 7.33
C VAL A 214 8.84 19.83 8.39
N ASN A 215 9.18 21.08 8.03
CA ASN A 215 9.22 22.19 8.94
C ASN A 215 7.93 23.03 8.91
N LYS A 216 6.77 22.37 8.91
CA LYS A 216 5.43 22.97 8.94
C LYS A 216 4.84 22.94 10.35
N THR A 217 4.08 23.99 10.71
CA THR A 217 3.17 23.95 11.86
C THR A 217 1.97 23.05 11.56
N TYR A 218 1.21 22.68 12.59
CA TYR A 218 -0.01 21.91 12.40
C TYR A 218 -1.02 22.64 11.50
N GLU A 219 -1.21 23.94 11.69
CA GLU A 219 -2.13 24.75 10.88
C GLU A 219 -1.72 24.78 9.41
N GLU A 220 -0.43 24.93 9.11
CA GLU A 220 0.10 24.87 7.75
C GLU A 220 -0.14 23.49 7.13
N LEU A 221 0.18 22.41 7.84
CA LEU A 221 -0.03 21.04 7.39
C LEU A 221 -1.52 20.74 7.15
N TYR A 222 -2.38 21.15 8.09
CA TYR A 222 -3.83 20.95 7.99
C TYR A 222 -4.43 21.65 6.76
N ASN A 223 -4.04 22.90 6.51
CA ASN A 223 -4.59 23.69 5.41
C ASN A 223 -4.04 23.31 4.03
N THR A 224 -2.99 22.47 3.98
CA THR A 224 -2.35 22.04 2.73
C THR A 224 -2.31 20.52 2.63
N ASP A 225 -1.29 19.87 3.20
CA ASP A 225 -0.92 18.48 2.97
C ASP A 225 -1.97 17.47 3.47
N LEU A 226 -2.69 17.77 4.55
CA LEU A 226 -3.74 16.89 5.05
C LEU A 226 -5.02 16.92 4.21
N GLN A 227 -5.26 17.95 3.39
CA GLN A 227 -6.50 18.11 2.65
C GLN A 227 -6.77 16.97 1.65
N PRO A 228 -5.79 16.47 0.85
CA PRO A 228 -6.00 15.31 0.00
C PRO A 228 -6.34 14.04 0.80
N PHE A 229 -5.70 13.83 1.97
CA PHE A 229 -6.01 12.69 2.84
C PHE A 229 -7.40 12.79 3.43
N ILE A 230 -7.81 13.96 3.94
CA ILE A 230 -9.18 14.23 4.44
C ILE A 230 -10.20 13.91 3.34
N LYS A 231 -9.94 14.35 2.11
CA LYS A 231 -10.83 14.08 0.98
C LYS A 231 -10.99 12.58 0.73
N LEU A 232 -9.89 11.83 0.67
CA LEU A 232 -9.95 10.39 0.38
C LEU A 232 -10.46 9.57 1.57
N ILE A 233 -10.23 10.01 2.82
CA ILE A 233 -10.87 9.41 4.01
C ILE A 233 -12.40 9.51 3.88
N ASN A 234 -12.92 10.69 3.50
CA ASN A 234 -14.35 10.90 3.27
C ASN A 234 -14.89 10.12 2.05
N GLU A 235 -14.04 9.71 1.12
CA GLU A 235 -14.37 8.85 -0.02
C GLU A 235 -14.23 7.35 0.32
N GLY A 236 -13.81 7.01 1.55
CA GLY A 236 -13.76 5.64 2.04
C GLY A 236 -12.46 4.90 1.74
N VAL A 237 -11.33 5.61 1.63
CA VAL A 237 -10.02 4.94 1.50
C VAL A 237 -9.80 3.95 2.64
N GLU A 238 -9.32 2.76 2.31
CA GLU A 238 -9.19 1.66 3.26
C GLU A 238 -7.78 1.52 3.85
N VAL A 239 -6.76 2.02 3.14
CA VAL A 239 -5.35 1.90 3.59
C VAL A 239 -4.61 3.21 3.36
N ILE A 240 -3.96 3.71 4.40
CA ILE A 240 -3.07 4.88 4.34
C ILE A 240 -1.66 4.47 4.76
N MET A 241 -0.68 4.80 3.92
CA MET A 241 0.74 4.62 4.23
C MET A 241 1.29 5.88 4.87
N VAL A 242 1.92 5.72 6.04
CA VAL A 242 2.62 6.78 6.77
C VAL A 242 4.10 6.77 6.40
N GLY A 243 4.63 7.93 6.03
CA GLY A 243 6.04 8.12 5.69
C GLY A 243 6.96 8.22 6.90
N HIS A 244 8.27 8.32 6.63
CA HIS A 244 9.31 8.35 7.66
C HIS A 244 9.90 9.75 7.93
N SER A 245 9.27 10.82 7.46
CA SER A 245 9.69 12.19 7.78
C SER A 245 9.29 12.60 9.19
N SER A 246 10.05 13.50 9.80
CA SER A 246 9.79 14.06 11.12
C SER A 246 9.13 15.44 11.04
N TYR A 247 8.30 15.77 12.02
CA TYR A 247 7.49 16.99 12.09
C TYR A 247 7.71 17.71 13.41
N PRO A 248 8.91 18.24 13.70
CA PRO A 248 9.29 18.73 15.05
C PRO A 248 8.44 19.90 15.54
N LYS A 249 7.88 20.74 14.66
CA LYS A 249 6.97 21.81 15.06
C LYS A 249 5.59 21.30 15.52
N ILE A 250 5.26 20.02 15.25
CA ILE A 250 3.99 19.40 15.63
C ILE A 250 4.20 18.46 16.81
N THR A 251 5.23 17.62 16.75
CA THR A 251 5.46 16.57 17.74
C THR A 251 6.35 17.01 18.90
N ASN A 252 7.06 18.15 18.77
CA ASN A 252 8.08 18.63 19.69
C ASN A 252 9.26 17.65 19.88
N ASP A 253 9.44 16.71 18.95
CA ASP A 253 10.55 15.78 18.90
C ASP A 253 10.95 15.53 17.44
N ASN A 254 11.94 14.66 17.23
CA ASN A 254 12.40 14.27 15.89
C ASN A 254 11.99 12.84 15.51
N LEU A 255 10.97 12.29 16.17
CA LEU A 255 10.46 10.98 15.77
C LEU A 255 9.87 11.04 14.35
N PRO A 256 10.16 10.07 13.50
CA PRO A 256 9.45 9.92 12.24
C PRO A 256 7.94 9.77 12.45
N ALA A 257 7.15 10.30 11.53
CA ALA A 257 5.68 10.21 11.58
C ALA A 257 5.19 8.77 11.82
N SER A 258 5.83 7.79 11.18
CA SER A 258 5.54 6.35 11.32
C SER A 258 5.74 5.79 12.74
N LEU A 259 6.48 6.49 13.60
CA LEU A 259 6.75 6.10 14.98
C LEU A 259 6.08 7.05 16.01
N SER A 260 5.38 8.08 15.54
CA SER A 260 4.80 9.14 16.37
C SER A 260 3.32 8.89 16.66
N SER A 261 2.99 8.73 17.95
CA SER A 261 1.59 8.64 18.40
C SER A 261 0.80 9.91 18.10
N ILE A 262 1.42 11.08 18.16
CA ILE A 262 0.76 12.35 17.81
C ILE A 262 0.31 12.32 16.35
N ILE A 263 1.16 11.86 15.42
CA ILE A 263 0.82 11.82 13.99
C ILE A 263 -0.23 10.72 13.71
N VAL A 264 -0.03 9.51 14.23
CA VAL A 264 -0.88 8.36 13.89
C VAL A 264 -2.15 8.34 14.74
N ASN A 265 -2.04 8.40 16.08
CA ASN A 265 -3.23 8.29 16.93
C ASN A 265 -3.98 9.61 17.03
N ASP A 266 -3.30 10.72 17.34
CA ASP A 266 -4.03 11.95 17.63
C ASP A 266 -4.55 12.60 16.35
N ILE A 267 -3.71 12.76 15.32
CA ILE A 267 -4.12 13.38 14.06
C ILE A 267 -4.91 12.38 13.21
N LEU A 268 -4.29 11.28 12.73
CA LEU A 268 -4.94 10.43 11.73
C LEU A 268 -6.16 9.69 12.29
N ARG A 269 -6.04 9.07 13.47
CA ARG A 269 -7.14 8.30 14.07
C ARG A 269 -8.20 9.16 14.72
N ASN A 270 -7.77 10.04 15.65
CA ASN A 270 -8.71 10.73 16.52
C ASN A 270 -9.30 11.99 15.88
N GLU A 271 -8.52 12.78 15.16
CA GLU A 271 -9.00 14.00 14.53
C GLU A 271 -9.60 13.75 13.15
N LEU A 272 -8.86 13.10 12.24
CA LEU A 272 -9.32 12.81 10.89
C LEU A 272 -10.27 11.60 10.82
N LYS A 273 -10.48 10.88 11.93
CA LYS A 273 -11.41 9.74 12.06
C LYS A 273 -11.14 8.59 11.07
N PHE A 274 -9.89 8.41 10.67
CA PHE A 274 -9.54 7.28 9.80
C PHE A 274 -9.62 5.96 10.56
N ASP A 275 -10.49 5.06 10.12
CA ASP A 275 -10.71 3.74 10.75
C ASP A 275 -10.18 2.56 9.94
N GLY A 276 -9.52 2.80 8.81
CA GLY A 276 -8.90 1.77 7.97
C GLY A 276 -7.55 1.26 8.50
N VAL A 277 -6.81 0.56 7.65
CA VAL A 277 -5.46 0.05 7.95
C VAL A 277 -4.42 1.16 7.81
N VAL A 278 -3.68 1.43 8.89
CA VAL A 278 -2.49 2.27 8.86
C VAL A 278 -1.27 1.39 8.61
N MET A 279 -0.58 1.65 7.52
CA MET A 279 0.63 0.97 7.12
C MET A 279 1.80 1.96 7.22
N ILE A 280 3.00 1.49 7.55
CA ILE A 280 4.20 2.33 7.40
C ILE A 280 4.94 1.98 6.12
N ASP A 281 5.71 2.93 5.61
CA ASP A 281 6.63 2.69 4.50
C ASP A 281 7.69 1.64 4.88
N ALA A 282 8.50 1.20 3.94
CA ALA A 282 9.38 0.05 4.11
C ALA A 282 10.32 0.21 5.33
N VAL A 283 10.27 -0.75 6.25
CA VAL A 283 11.03 -0.69 7.51
C VAL A 283 12.55 -0.77 7.31
N ASN A 284 13.01 -1.18 6.13
CA ASN A 284 14.43 -1.23 5.78
C ASN A 284 14.96 0.09 5.18
N MET A 285 14.13 1.13 5.07
CA MET A 285 14.58 2.46 4.62
C MET A 285 15.57 3.09 5.60
N GLY A 286 16.63 3.73 5.05
CA GLY A 286 17.75 4.23 5.83
C GLY A 286 17.34 5.21 6.94
N THR A 287 16.34 6.03 6.72
CA THR A 287 15.82 6.99 7.71
C THR A 287 15.46 6.35 9.05
N ILE A 288 14.86 5.16 9.06
CA ILE A 288 14.52 4.47 10.31
C ILE A 288 15.48 3.35 10.66
N SER A 289 15.90 2.53 9.69
CA SER A 289 16.74 1.35 9.96
C SER A 289 18.15 1.69 10.48
N ASN A 290 18.68 2.88 10.14
CA ASN A 290 20.00 3.34 10.60
C ASN A 290 19.92 4.16 11.91
N ASN A 291 18.76 4.67 12.29
CA ASN A 291 18.60 5.58 13.43
C ASN A 291 17.89 4.94 14.62
N TYR A 292 17.20 3.82 14.44
CA TYR A 292 16.45 3.14 15.49
C TYR A 292 16.78 1.65 15.54
N SER A 293 16.77 1.08 16.75
CA SER A 293 16.86 -0.38 16.86
C SER A 293 15.63 -1.04 16.24
N GLU A 294 15.79 -2.25 15.69
CA GLU A 294 14.66 -2.98 15.10
C GLU A 294 13.49 -3.12 16.11
N LYS A 295 13.81 -3.37 17.39
CA LYS A 295 12.82 -3.42 18.46
C LYS A 295 12.07 -2.08 18.60
N ASP A 296 12.80 -0.95 18.64
CA ASP A 296 12.18 0.37 18.80
C ASP A 296 11.25 0.69 17.64
N ILE A 297 11.60 0.31 16.42
CA ILE A 297 10.76 0.53 15.24
C ILE A 297 9.39 -0.14 15.47
N TYR A 298 9.35 -1.44 15.76
CA TYR A 298 8.07 -2.14 15.90
C TYR A 298 7.31 -1.71 17.15
N VAL A 299 7.99 -1.59 18.30
CA VAL A 299 7.32 -1.21 19.57
C VAL A 299 6.73 0.19 19.48
N LYS A 300 7.50 1.17 18.97
CA LYS A 300 7.01 2.55 18.85
C LYS A 300 5.88 2.66 17.81
N ALA A 301 6.03 2.03 16.65
CA ALA A 301 5.01 2.08 15.60
C ALA A 301 3.69 1.42 16.03
N ILE A 302 3.73 0.25 16.68
CA ILE A 302 2.53 -0.42 17.20
C ILE A 302 1.87 0.47 18.25
N ASN A 303 2.64 0.99 19.22
CA ASN A 303 2.12 1.88 20.25
C ASN A 303 1.62 3.22 19.67
N ALA A 304 2.11 3.64 18.51
CA ALA A 304 1.57 4.78 17.78
C ALA A 304 0.26 4.48 17.03
N GLY A 305 -0.17 3.21 16.91
CA GLY A 305 -1.42 2.84 16.24
C GLY A 305 -1.25 2.30 14.81
N VAL A 306 -0.02 1.97 14.40
CA VAL A 306 0.29 1.32 13.13
C VAL A 306 -0.21 -0.13 13.13
N ASN A 307 -0.76 -0.58 12.02
CA ASN A 307 -1.32 -1.92 11.87
C ASN A 307 -0.47 -2.83 10.98
N MET A 308 0.22 -2.32 9.96
CA MET A 308 0.94 -3.16 9.00
C MET A 308 2.34 -2.61 8.70
N PHE A 309 3.29 -3.52 8.56
CA PHE A 309 4.71 -3.27 8.32
C PHE A 309 5.13 -3.83 6.96
N ILE A 310 5.72 -2.97 6.11
CA ILE A 310 6.22 -3.38 4.78
C ILE A 310 7.68 -3.77 4.88
N MET A 311 8.05 -4.86 4.20
CA MET A 311 9.42 -5.36 4.03
C MET A 311 10.15 -5.64 5.36
N PRO A 312 9.55 -6.41 6.30
CA PRO A 312 10.21 -6.78 7.54
C PRO A 312 11.47 -7.62 7.30
N ASN A 313 12.48 -7.45 8.15
CA ASN A 313 13.73 -8.21 8.08
C ASN A 313 13.58 -9.64 8.62
N GLY A 314 12.84 -10.49 7.90
CA GLY A 314 12.56 -11.87 8.25
C GLY A 314 11.36 -12.03 9.18
N SER A 315 10.29 -12.64 8.67
CA SER A 315 8.97 -12.74 9.33
C SER A 315 9.06 -13.36 10.72
N LYS A 316 9.71 -14.54 10.82
CA LYS A 316 9.83 -15.26 12.11
C LYS A 316 10.53 -14.41 13.17
N ARG A 317 11.64 -13.75 12.81
CA ARG A 317 12.42 -12.91 13.73
C ARG A 317 11.58 -11.75 14.26
N VAL A 318 10.84 -11.08 13.38
CA VAL A 318 9.98 -9.95 13.75
C VAL A 318 8.81 -10.41 14.62
N ILE A 319 8.19 -11.54 14.30
CA ILE A 319 7.15 -12.14 15.14
C ILE A 319 7.71 -12.46 16.55
N ASP A 320 8.87 -13.08 16.65
CA ASP A 320 9.50 -13.41 17.93
C ASP A 320 9.78 -12.13 18.77
N LEU A 321 10.21 -11.04 18.11
CA LEU A 321 10.48 -9.76 18.73
C LEU A 321 9.20 -9.11 19.27
N ILE A 322 8.14 -9.01 18.45
CA ILE A 322 6.86 -8.41 18.86
C ILE A 322 6.19 -9.25 19.94
N GLU A 323 6.17 -10.59 19.81
CA GLU A 323 5.63 -11.48 20.82
C GLU A 323 6.31 -11.29 22.18
N LYS A 324 7.65 -11.13 22.17
CA LYS A 324 8.42 -10.85 23.40
C LYS A 324 8.03 -9.49 24.00
N ALA A 325 7.84 -8.46 23.18
CA ALA A 325 7.42 -7.14 23.64
C ALA A 325 6.00 -7.16 24.23
N VAL A 326 5.08 -7.94 23.66
CA VAL A 326 3.74 -8.15 24.26
C VAL A 326 3.88 -8.89 25.61
N LYS A 327 4.63 -9.98 25.69
CA LYS A 327 4.83 -10.74 26.94
C LYS A 327 5.52 -9.92 28.04
N SER A 328 6.33 -8.94 27.70
CA SER A 328 6.97 -8.02 28.67
C SER A 328 6.09 -6.81 29.05
N GLY A 329 4.92 -6.63 28.42
CA GLY A 329 4.04 -5.49 28.64
C GLY A 329 4.47 -4.18 27.96
N GLU A 330 5.47 -4.23 27.04
CA GLU A 330 5.88 -3.07 26.24
C GLU A 330 4.85 -2.76 25.12
N ILE A 331 4.08 -3.76 24.70
CA ILE A 331 2.95 -3.63 23.77
C ILE A 331 1.73 -4.26 24.45
N ASP A 332 0.59 -3.55 24.47
CA ASP A 332 -0.68 -4.12 24.88
C ASP A 332 -1.17 -5.12 23.82
N GLU A 333 -1.47 -6.36 24.21
CA GLU A 333 -1.98 -7.39 23.30
C GLU A 333 -3.23 -6.93 22.55
N LYS A 334 -4.05 -6.09 23.16
CA LYS A 334 -5.23 -5.49 22.50
C LYS A 334 -4.85 -4.71 21.24
N MET A 335 -3.70 -4.06 21.18
CA MET A 335 -3.23 -3.36 19.96
C MET A 335 -2.93 -4.32 18.82
N ILE A 336 -2.45 -5.52 19.15
CA ILE A 336 -2.24 -6.60 18.17
C ILE A 336 -3.60 -7.11 17.68
N ASP A 337 -4.56 -7.33 18.58
CA ASP A 337 -5.90 -7.78 18.25
C ASP A 337 -6.63 -6.78 17.34
N ASP A 338 -6.61 -5.50 17.69
CA ASP A 338 -7.23 -4.42 16.91
C ASP A 338 -6.56 -4.30 15.52
N SER A 339 -5.24 -4.44 15.44
CA SER A 339 -4.50 -4.39 14.17
C SER A 339 -4.80 -5.61 13.29
N ALA A 340 -4.73 -6.81 13.85
CA ALA A 340 -5.03 -8.04 13.14
C ALA A 340 -6.49 -8.04 12.63
N LYS A 341 -7.43 -7.54 13.46
CA LYS A 341 -8.84 -7.43 13.07
C LYS A 341 -9.02 -6.53 11.86
N ARG A 342 -8.45 -5.32 11.86
CA ARG A 342 -8.54 -4.39 10.71
C ARG A 342 -8.00 -5.02 9.43
N ILE A 343 -6.87 -5.72 9.51
CA ILE A 343 -6.26 -6.38 8.37
C ILE A 343 -7.11 -7.56 7.89
N VAL A 344 -7.62 -8.37 8.80
CA VAL A 344 -8.50 -9.51 8.48
C VAL A 344 -9.82 -9.03 7.86
N ASP A 345 -10.42 -7.96 8.40
CA ASP A 345 -11.64 -7.36 7.83
C ASP A 345 -11.38 -6.84 6.40
N LEU A 346 -10.23 -6.18 6.16
CA LEU A 346 -9.82 -5.76 4.82
C LEU A 346 -9.64 -6.97 3.88
N ARG A 347 -8.94 -8.01 4.34
CA ARG A 347 -8.71 -9.26 3.58
C ARG A 347 -10.01 -9.98 3.22
N ASN A 348 -10.99 -9.98 4.10
CA ASN A 348 -12.30 -10.60 3.85
C ASN A 348 -13.09 -9.88 2.73
N LYS A 349 -12.85 -8.58 2.51
CA LYS A 349 -13.45 -7.85 1.40
C LYS A 349 -12.88 -8.25 0.03
N ILE A 350 -11.62 -8.70 -0.01
CA ILE A 350 -10.92 -9.10 -1.25
C ILE A 350 -11.41 -10.46 -1.77
N SER A 351 -11.87 -11.33 -0.89
CA SER A 351 -11.90 -12.79 -1.04
C SER A 351 -12.64 -13.37 -2.23
N ASN A 352 -13.56 -12.66 -2.85
CA ASN A 352 -14.43 -13.24 -3.87
C ASN A 352 -14.18 -12.72 -5.30
N LYS A 353 -13.21 -11.83 -5.50
CA LYS A 353 -13.05 -11.09 -6.74
C LYS A 353 -11.72 -11.30 -7.48
N ASN A 354 -10.78 -12.05 -6.89
CA ASN A 354 -9.46 -12.33 -7.50
C ASN A 354 -9.59 -13.24 -8.71
N LYS A 355 -10.16 -12.72 -9.79
CA LYS A 355 -10.12 -13.36 -11.11
C LYS A 355 -9.03 -12.65 -11.89
N PHE A 356 -7.98 -13.39 -12.28
CA PHE A 356 -7.03 -12.94 -13.28
C PHE A 356 -7.78 -12.38 -14.47
N ASN A 357 -7.77 -11.07 -14.62
CA ASN A 357 -8.43 -10.43 -15.75
C ASN A 357 -7.58 -10.65 -17.01
N ASN A 358 -8.05 -11.49 -17.91
CA ASN A 358 -7.34 -11.81 -19.16
C ASN A 358 -7.50 -10.71 -20.23
N ASN A 359 -8.37 -9.73 -19.99
CA ASN A 359 -8.78 -8.78 -21.03
C ASN A 359 -8.44 -7.34 -20.57
N PHE A 360 -7.16 -7.00 -20.47
CA PHE A 360 -6.70 -5.71 -19.96
C PHE A 360 -6.48 -4.64 -21.03
N GLY A 361 -7.00 -4.83 -22.24
CA GLY A 361 -7.12 -3.77 -23.27
C GLY A 361 -5.84 -2.97 -23.56
N LEU A 362 -4.65 -3.59 -23.48
CA LEU A 362 -3.35 -2.93 -23.56
C LEU A 362 -3.20 -1.97 -24.74
N SER A 363 -3.62 -2.40 -25.94
CA SER A 363 -3.53 -1.56 -27.14
C SER A 363 -4.37 -0.29 -27.02
N ILE A 364 -5.55 -0.37 -26.40
CA ILE A 364 -6.44 0.79 -26.14
C ILE A 364 -5.81 1.71 -25.11
N ASN A 365 -5.22 1.16 -24.05
CA ASN A 365 -4.56 1.94 -23.00
C ASN A 365 -3.34 2.68 -23.55
N LYS A 366 -2.49 2.02 -24.32
CA LYS A 366 -1.33 2.61 -24.96
C LYS A 366 -1.74 3.73 -25.92
N LYS A 367 -2.74 3.50 -26.75
CA LYS A 367 -3.30 4.52 -27.66
C LYS A 367 -3.81 5.74 -26.88
N PHE A 368 -4.53 5.55 -25.78
CA PHE A 368 -5.00 6.64 -24.93
C PHE A 368 -3.85 7.50 -24.40
N ILE A 369 -2.76 6.87 -23.91
CA ILE A 369 -1.57 7.61 -23.48
C ILE A 369 -0.95 8.41 -24.62
N CYS A 370 -0.80 7.82 -25.81
CA CYS A 370 -0.29 8.53 -26.98
C CYS A 370 -1.15 9.75 -27.36
N GLU A 371 -2.45 9.65 -27.27
CA GLU A 371 -3.38 10.75 -27.61
C GLU A 371 -3.36 11.89 -26.59
N LYS A 372 -3.16 11.60 -25.32
CA LYS A 372 -3.18 12.60 -24.23
C LYS A 372 -1.82 13.12 -23.83
N PHE A 373 -0.78 12.33 -24.03
CA PHE A 373 0.59 12.62 -23.60
C PHE A 373 1.57 12.29 -24.72
N HIS A 374 1.66 13.14 -25.74
CA HIS A 374 2.43 12.90 -26.96
C HIS A 374 3.89 12.51 -26.70
N ASP A 375 4.55 13.16 -25.74
CA ASP A 375 5.95 12.89 -25.39
C ASP A 375 6.16 11.47 -24.81
N TYR A 376 5.11 10.81 -24.38
CA TYR A 376 5.15 9.46 -23.80
C TYR A 376 4.73 8.36 -24.79
N CYS A 377 4.41 8.72 -26.04
CA CYS A 377 3.99 7.75 -27.03
C CYS A 377 5.11 6.77 -27.37
N ILE A 378 6.35 7.24 -27.47
CA ILE A 378 7.53 6.43 -27.76
C ILE A 378 7.76 5.25 -26.80
N TYR A 379 7.24 5.34 -25.58
CA TYR A 379 7.33 4.27 -24.59
C TYR A 379 6.19 3.26 -24.73
N ASN A 380 5.17 3.56 -25.54
CA ASN A 380 3.95 2.76 -25.71
C ASN A 380 3.82 2.13 -27.10
N GLU A 381 4.74 2.42 -28.00
CA GLU A 381 4.89 1.73 -29.29
C GLU A 381 5.60 0.40 -29.13
#